data_39cdf1a3b4e1f8e74fddd1ed7236b303
#
_entry.id   39cdf1a3b4e1f8e74fddd1ed7236b303
#
_cell.length_a   1.000
_cell.length_b   1.000
_cell.length_c   1.000
_cell.angle_alpha   90.00
_cell.angle_beta   90.00
_cell.angle_gamma   90.00
#
_symmetry.space_group_name_H-M   'P 1'
#
loop_
_entity.id
_entity.type
_entity.pdbx_description
1 polymer ?
#
loop_
_entity_poly.entity_id
_entity_poly.type
_entity_poly.pdbx_seq_one_letter_code
_entity_poly.pdbx_strand_id
1 'polypeptide(L)'
;MEPLDSINHWGERMRDRARVRAFLRFLGRRVLDDDLFQAAGALSYTTVFALVPLSMVVFGVLSAFPVFAVWTERLSDYIFSNFVPSAARSVEEYLLQFSGNSGQLTSAGIVVLVVSLLITLNGVETAFNRIWRVKAARPQFSRFLVYWTVLTLGAILAAASLAMSARIFALAVFETSAGHILQNMMLRFAPMSLELLAFAAIYRVVPHRTVQWRHALAGGLLATCAFELVRWGLGVYLGTFTSYSRIYGTLAFVPIFMMWIFLSWVAVLMGASLASSMAAFRYQPVAMRLPEGYEMYGLLRLLGRFNEAREHGRGLHIDDILTMEPIMTDALAQETLEQLREIHVVHRAEDGQWLLSRDLDALSLGELYEACQLRIPIAEARIPCSDDPLGRSAVAALDELRLPLREMLKRRVSTIHAEETS
;
A
#
# COMPACT_ATOMS: atom_id res chain seq x y z
N MET A 1 12.43 -28.37 7.80
CA MET A 1 11.40 -29.18 7.08
C MET A 1 10.01 -28.57 7.24
N GLU A 2 9.88 -27.23 7.32
CA GLU A 2 8.61 -26.52 7.59
C GLU A 2 8.06 -25.58 6.50
N PRO A 3 8.67 -25.35 5.33
CA PRO A 3 8.08 -24.42 4.39
C PRO A 3 6.97 -25.02 3.50
N LEU A 4 6.90 -26.34 3.35
CA LEU A 4 5.91 -26.99 2.46
C LEU A 4 4.55 -27.18 3.14
N ASP A 5 4.52 -27.42 4.44
CA ASP A 5 3.26 -27.55 5.20
C ASP A 5 2.48 -26.22 5.25
N SER A 6 3.19 -25.09 5.25
CA SER A 6 2.56 -23.78 5.23
C SER A 6 1.81 -23.50 3.90
N ILE A 7 2.28 -24.07 2.78
CA ILE A 7 1.68 -23.87 1.45
C ILE A 7 0.40 -24.73 1.32
N ASN A 8 0.43 -25.96 1.83
CA ASN A 8 -0.72 -26.86 1.84
C ASN A 8 -1.85 -26.31 2.73
N HIS A 9 -1.54 -25.79 3.91
CA HIS A 9 -2.51 -25.11 4.76
C HIS A 9 -3.10 -23.84 4.15
N TRP A 10 -2.38 -23.17 3.26
CA TRP A 10 -2.91 -22.01 2.53
C TRP A 10 -3.92 -22.42 1.46
N GLY A 11 -3.63 -23.49 0.70
CA GLY A 11 -4.54 -24.04 -0.29
C GLY A 11 -5.86 -24.54 0.28
N GLU A 12 -5.85 -25.19 1.45
CA GLU A 12 -7.04 -25.63 2.18
C GLU A 12 -7.86 -24.44 2.71
N ARG A 13 -7.19 -23.39 3.19
CA ARG A 13 -7.84 -22.17 3.69
C ARG A 13 -8.52 -21.34 2.60
N MET A 14 -8.02 -21.38 1.37
CA MET A 14 -8.65 -20.69 0.21
C MET A 14 -9.86 -21.46 -0.33
N ARG A 15 -9.97 -22.76 -0.07
CA ARG A 15 -11.12 -23.60 -0.45
C ARG A 15 -12.41 -23.27 0.31
N ASP A 16 -12.32 -22.59 1.44
CA ASP A 16 -13.49 -22.16 2.19
C ASP A 16 -14.14 -20.92 1.52
N ARG A 17 -15.26 -21.17 0.83
CA ARG A 17 -16.04 -20.12 0.13
C ARG A 17 -16.46 -18.97 1.04
N ALA A 18 -16.62 -19.21 2.35
CA ALA A 18 -16.95 -18.18 3.32
C ALA A 18 -15.75 -17.23 3.56
N ARG A 19 -14.55 -17.78 3.66
CA ARG A 19 -13.29 -17.03 3.78
C ARG A 19 -13.03 -16.14 2.57
N VAL A 20 -13.16 -16.71 1.36
CA VAL A 20 -12.96 -15.96 0.12
C VAL A 20 -13.95 -14.80 0.02
N ARG A 21 -15.24 -15.05 0.31
CA ARG A 21 -16.24 -13.98 0.34
C ARG A 21 -15.95 -12.91 1.39
N ALA A 22 -15.50 -13.30 2.57
CA ALA A 22 -15.11 -12.37 3.63
C ALA A 22 -13.91 -11.52 3.21
N PHE A 23 -12.90 -12.15 2.60
CA PHE A 23 -11.72 -11.44 2.08
C PHE A 23 -12.08 -10.46 0.96
N LEU A 24 -12.88 -10.87 -0.02
CA LEU A 24 -13.30 -9.98 -1.12
C LEU A 24 -14.11 -8.80 -0.60
N ARG A 25 -14.99 -9.01 0.38
CA ARG A 25 -15.74 -7.93 1.03
C ARG A 25 -14.82 -6.99 1.81
N PHE A 26 -13.84 -7.53 2.52
CA PHE A 26 -12.82 -6.76 3.22
C PHE A 26 -12.00 -5.91 2.25
N LEU A 27 -11.50 -6.52 1.17
CA LEU A 27 -10.76 -5.83 0.11
C LEU A 27 -11.61 -4.71 -0.53
N GLY A 28 -12.86 -5.01 -0.90
CA GLY A 28 -13.76 -4.03 -1.51
C GLY A 28 -14.04 -2.82 -0.60
N ARG A 29 -14.29 -3.06 0.70
CA ARG A 29 -14.43 -1.97 1.68
C ARG A 29 -13.14 -1.15 1.77
N ARG A 30 -12.00 -1.80 1.84
CA ARG A 30 -10.70 -1.14 1.99
C ARG A 30 -10.36 -0.27 0.76
N VAL A 31 -10.69 -0.73 -0.45
CA VAL A 31 -10.54 0.07 -1.69
C VAL A 31 -11.35 1.38 -1.61
N LEU A 32 -12.55 1.33 -1.03
CA LEU A 32 -13.41 2.51 -0.86
C LEU A 32 -12.94 3.41 0.30
N ASP A 33 -12.62 2.80 1.45
CA ASP A 33 -12.20 3.52 2.67
C ASP A 33 -10.84 4.24 2.49
N ASP A 34 -9.95 3.67 1.68
CA ASP A 34 -8.62 4.24 1.40
C ASP A 34 -8.66 5.29 0.27
N ASP A 35 -9.83 5.63 -0.29
CA ASP A 35 -10.03 6.62 -1.38
C ASP A 35 -9.05 6.43 -2.56
N LEU A 36 -8.87 5.18 -3.01
CA LEU A 36 -7.85 4.83 -4.02
C LEU A 36 -8.00 5.64 -5.32
N PHE A 37 -9.23 5.88 -5.76
CA PHE A 37 -9.48 6.64 -6.99
C PHE A 37 -9.07 8.12 -6.84
N GLN A 38 -9.29 8.72 -5.67
CA GLN A 38 -8.87 10.09 -5.40
C GLN A 38 -7.34 10.18 -5.34
N ALA A 39 -6.69 9.22 -4.67
CA ALA A 39 -5.23 9.12 -4.64
C ALA A 39 -4.65 8.93 -6.04
N ALA A 40 -5.23 8.05 -6.87
CA ALA A 40 -4.82 7.85 -8.26
C ALA A 40 -4.96 9.13 -9.09
N GLY A 41 -6.03 9.91 -8.89
CA GLY A 41 -6.22 11.21 -9.55
C GLY A 41 -5.13 12.22 -9.18
N ALA A 42 -4.84 12.35 -7.88
CA ALA A 42 -3.79 13.24 -7.39
C ALA A 42 -2.39 12.84 -7.91
N LEU A 43 -2.08 11.53 -7.87
CA LEU A 43 -0.82 11.01 -8.39
C LEU A 43 -0.70 11.18 -9.90
N SER A 44 -1.77 11.04 -10.65
CA SER A 44 -1.80 11.25 -12.10
C SER A 44 -1.44 12.68 -12.45
N TYR A 45 -2.07 13.62 -11.75
CA TYR A 45 -1.81 15.04 -11.94
C TYR A 45 -0.33 15.37 -11.66
N THR A 46 0.19 14.96 -10.50
CA THR A 46 1.62 15.21 -10.17
C THR A 46 2.57 14.53 -11.14
N THR A 47 2.23 13.33 -11.63
CA THR A 47 3.06 12.61 -12.62
C THR A 47 3.14 13.36 -13.93
N VAL A 48 2.02 13.89 -14.44
CA VAL A 48 2.01 14.69 -15.68
C VAL A 48 2.89 15.94 -15.55
N PHE A 49 2.80 16.63 -14.41
CA PHE A 49 3.67 17.80 -14.17
C PHE A 49 5.14 17.45 -14.01
N ALA A 50 5.44 16.30 -13.41
CA ALA A 50 6.81 15.83 -13.26
C ALA A 50 7.42 15.30 -14.57
N LEU A 51 6.59 14.88 -15.54
CA LEU A 51 7.04 14.25 -16.77
C LEU A 51 7.89 15.21 -17.63
N VAL A 52 7.52 16.48 -17.73
CA VAL A 52 8.26 17.47 -18.51
C VAL A 52 9.66 17.71 -17.95
N PRO A 53 9.84 18.10 -16.68
CA PRO A 53 11.19 18.26 -16.12
C PRO A 53 12.00 16.95 -16.09
N LEU A 54 11.33 15.80 -15.83
CA LEU A 54 12.01 14.51 -15.83
C LEU A 54 12.55 14.14 -17.21
N SER A 55 11.77 14.35 -18.28
CA SER A 55 12.21 14.08 -19.64
C SER A 55 13.43 14.96 -20.01
N MET A 56 13.43 16.23 -19.63
CA MET A 56 14.57 17.14 -19.86
C MET A 56 15.86 16.60 -19.24
N VAL A 57 15.79 16.08 -18.00
CA VAL A 57 16.99 15.51 -17.34
C VAL A 57 17.40 14.20 -17.98
N VAL A 58 16.46 13.30 -18.25
CA VAL A 58 16.78 12.02 -18.89
C VAL A 58 17.46 12.26 -20.23
N PHE A 59 16.89 13.10 -21.09
CA PHE A 59 17.50 13.41 -22.38
C PHE A 59 18.81 14.21 -22.23
N GLY A 60 18.88 15.13 -21.28
CA GLY A 60 20.12 15.86 -20.99
C GLY A 60 21.27 14.95 -20.53
N VAL A 61 20.99 13.98 -19.68
CA VAL A 61 21.97 12.97 -19.25
C VAL A 61 22.33 12.04 -20.40
N LEU A 62 21.36 11.56 -21.17
CA LEU A 62 21.60 10.69 -22.31
C LEU A 62 22.42 11.38 -23.40
N SER A 63 22.16 12.66 -23.68
CA SER A 63 22.91 13.44 -24.68
C SER A 63 24.38 13.68 -24.31
N ALA A 64 24.72 13.63 -23.01
CA ALA A 64 26.09 13.77 -22.55
C ALA A 64 27.01 12.57 -22.88
N PHE A 65 26.40 11.41 -23.23
CA PHE A 65 27.13 10.19 -23.51
C PHE A 65 27.00 9.77 -24.98
N PRO A 66 28.07 9.84 -25.80
CA PRO A 66 28.03 9.52 -27.24
C PRO A 66 27.52 8.11 -27.58
N VAL A 67 27.68 7.17 -26.64
CA VAL A 67 27.18 5.78 -26.79
C VAL A 67 25.64 5.73 -26.86
N PHE A 68 24.96 6.73 -26.28
CA PHE A 68 23.50 6.77 -26.26
C PHE A 68 22.86 7.42 -27.48
N ALA A 69 23.63 8.05 -28.37
CA ALA A 69 23.08 8.63 -29.62
C ALA A 69 22.38 7.56 -30.49
N VAL A 70 22.94 6.35 -30.54
CA VAL A 70 22.35 5.20 -31.24
C VAL A 70 21.21 4.56 -30.42
N TRP A 71 21.22 4.70 -29.11
CA TRP A 71 20.21 4.14 -28.20
C TRP A 71 18.99 5.04 -28.06
N THR A 72 19.13 6.33 -28.23
CA THR A 72 18.03 7.29 -28.08
C THR A 72 16.95 7.01 -29.12
N GLU A 73 17.34 6.74 -30.37
CA GLU A 73 16.44 6.39 -31.46
C GLU A 73 15.70 5.04 -31.21
N ARG A 74 16.44 4.04 -30.76
CA ARG A 74 15.86 2.70 -30.44
C ARG A 74 15.05 2.71 -29.16
N LEU A 75 15.41 3.50 -28.18
CA LEU A 75 14.69 3.63 -26.91
C LEU A 75 13.39 4.40 -27.11
N SER A 76 13.40 5.46 -27.90
CA SER A 76 12.20 6.15 -28.36
C SER A 76 11.24 5.17 -29.03
N ASP A 77 11.68 4.45 -30.03
CA ASP A 77 10.86 3.47 -30.74
C ASP A 77 10.29 2.39 -29.80
N TYR A 78 11.09 1.90 -28.85
CA TYR A 78 10.66 0.88 -27.89
C TYR A 78 9.65 1.42 -26.87
N ILE A 79 9.90 2.58 -26.28
CA ILE A 79 9.00 3.21 -25.30
C ILE A 79 7.68 3.55 -25.98
N PHE A 80 7.75 4.15 -27.14
CA PHE A 80 6.58 4.63 -27.85
C PHE A 80 5.76 3.50 -28.49
N SER A 81 6.38 2.46 -29.02
CA SER A 81 5.66 1.31 -29.54
C SER A 81 4.98 0.44 -28.48
N ASN A 82 5.51 0.42 -27.25
CA ASN A 82 4.97 -0.40 -26.18
C ASN A 82 4.00 0.34 -25.24
N PHE A 83 4.11 1.66 -25.12
CA PHE A 83 3.32 2.39 -24.13
C PHE A 83 2.12 3.15 -24.69
N VAL A 84 2.18 3.74 -25.89
CA VAL A 84 1.03 4.47 -26.48
C VAL A 84 1.12 4.50 -28.01
N PRO A 85 0.45 3.61 -28.76
CA PRO A 85 0.73 3.40 -30.18
C PRO A 85 0.48 4.57 -31.13
N SER A 86 -0.47 5.47 -30.85
CA SER A 86 -0.83 6.52 -31.80
C SER A 86 -0.49 7.96 -31.35
N ALA A 87 -0.38 8.17 -30.06
CA ALA A 87 -0.13 9.49 -29.49
C ALA A 87 1.36 9.74 -29.19
N ALA A 88 2.16 8.68 -29.20
CA ALA A 88 3.57 8.68 -28.90
C ALA A 88 4.38 9.60 -29.82
N ARG A 89 4.11 9.59 -31.14
CA ARG A 89 4.84 10.40 -32.11
C ARG A 89 4.70 11.90 -31.87
N SER A 90 3.53 12.36 -31.49
CA SER A 90 3.33 13.79 -31.18
C SER A 90 4.06 14.22 -29.90
N VAL A 91 4.08 13.35 -28.88
CA VAL A 91 4.87 13.59 -27.66
C VAL A 91 6.37 13.52 -27.95
N GLU A 92 6.79 12.58 -28.79
CA GLU A 92 8.16 12.44 -29.23
C GLU A 92 8.67 13.71 -29.91
N GLU A 93 7.92 14.25 -30.88
CA GLU A 93 8.26 15.51 -31.54
C GLU A 93 8.40 16.67 -30.57
N TYR A 94 7.47 16.82 -29.61
CA TYR A 94 7.55 17.83 -28.58
C TYR A 94 8.72 17.59 -27.60
N LEU A 95 8.96 16.35 -27.18
CA LEU A 95 10.07 16.02 -26.29
C LEU A 95 11.42 16.21 -26.97
N LEU A 96 11.55 15.86 -28.24
CA LEU A 96 12.76 16.11 -29.04
C LEU A 96 13.00 17.61 -29.29
N GLN A 97 11.96 18.39 -29.53
CA GLN A 97 12.04 19.85 -29.61
C GLN A 97 12.52 20.48 -28.29
N PHE A 98 12.00 19.98 -27.15
CA PHE A 98 12.45 20.41 -25.82
C PHE A 98 13.88 19.93 -25.52
N SER A 99 14.26 18.73 -25.96
CA SER A 99 15.59 18.14 -25.81
C SER A 99 16.65 18.93 -26.59
N GLY A 100 16.33 19.39 -27.79
CA GLY A 100 17.23 20.25 -28.61
C GLY A 100 17.61 21.56 -27.94
N ASN A 101 16.80 22.05 -27.01
CA ASN A 101 17.08 23.25 -26.19
C ASN A 101 17.75 22.93 -24.83
N SER A 102 18.10 21.66 -24.56
CA SER A 102 18.65 21.21 -23.26
C SER A 102 19.99 21.79 -22.87
N GLY A 103 20.73 22.42 -23.82
CA GLY A 103 21.95 23.17 -23.53
C GLY A 103 21.76 24.47 -22.69
N GLN A 104 20.49 24.86 -22.43
CA GLN A 104 20.12 26.01 -21.63
C GLN A 104 19.36 25.64 -20.35
N LEU A 105 19.66 24.49 -19.75
CA LEU A 105 19.10 24.13 -18.42
C LEU A 105 19.52 25.21 -17.40
N THR A 106 18.69 26.22 -17.24
CA THR A 106 18.85 27.28 -16.25
C THR A 106 18.80 26.63 -14.87
N SER A 107 19.58 27.12 -13.90
CA SER A 107 19.51 26.69 -12.50
C SER A 107 18.07 26.62 -11.96
N ALA A 108 17.21 27.51 -12.43
CA ALA A 108 15.79 27.50 -12.15
C ALA A 108 15.07 26.19 -12.64
N GLY A 109 15.41 25.68 -13.82
CA GLY A 109 14.83 24.45 -14.35
C GLY A 109 15.18 23.22 -13.52
N ILE A 110 16.42 23.16 -13.02
CA ILE A 110 16.87 22.08 -12.11
C ILE A 110 16.10 22.15 -10.79
N VAL A 111 15.90 23.34 -10.23
CA VAL A 111 15.14 23.52 -8.98
C VAL A 111 13.68 23.04 -9.18
N VAL A 112 13.01 23.45 -10.25
CA VAL A 112 11.64 23.03 -10.57
C VAL A 112 11.55 21.53 -10.72
N LEU A 113 12.53 20.89 -11.38
CA LEU A 113 12.60 19.45 -11.49
C LEU A 113 12.67 18.76 -10.12
N VAL A 114 13.65 19.17 -9.29
CA VAL A 114 13.85 18.56 -7.97
C VAL A 114 12.59 18.71 -7.12
N VAL A 115 11.98 19.89 -7.12
CA VAL A 115 10.73 20.15 -6.39
C VAL A 115 9.60 19.27 -6.89
N SER A 116 9.38 19.17 -8.22
CA SER A 116 8.35 18.33 -8.82
C SER A 116 8.54 16.86 -8.49
N LEU A 117 9.78 16.37 -8.54
CA LEU A 117 10.12 14.99 -8.19
C LEU A 117 9.84 14.72 -6.71
N LEU A 118 10.25 15.62 -5.81
CA LEU A 118 10.00 15.48 -4.38
C LEU A 118 8.50 15.49 -4.06
N ILE A 119 7.70 16.34 -4.72
CA ILE A 119 6.24 16.37 -4.55
C ILE A 119 5.63 15.04 -4.99
N THR A 120 6.02 14.53 -6.16
CA THR A 120 5.51 13.26 -6.68
C THR A 120 5.88 12.09 -5.77
N LEU A 121 7.13 12.00 -5.33
CA LEU A 121 7.59 10.93 -4.43
C LEU A 121 6.89 11.01 -3.07
N ASN A 122 6.72 12.20 -2.52
CA ASN A 122 5.95 12.38 -1.28
C ASN A 122 4.49 11.98 -1.46
N GLY A 123 3.88 12.29 -2.60
CA GLY A 123 2.51 11.86 -2.93
C GLY A 123 2.39 10.33 -2.99
N VAL A 124 3.33 9.66 -3.64
CA VAL A 124 3.40 8.19 -3.71
C VAL A 124 3.54 7.59 -2.31
N GLU A 125 4.51 8.07 -1.51
CA GLU A 125 4.71 7.57 -0.14
C GLU A 125 3.47 7.77 0.73
N THR A 126 2.83 8.93 0.63
CA THR A 126 1.61 9.24 1.39
C THR A 126 0.47 8.28 1.01
N ALA A 127 0.24 8.05 -0.28
CA ALA A 127 -0.77 7.11 -0.76
C ALA A 127 -0.48 5.68 -0.27
N PHE A 128 0.78 5.25 -0.33
CA PHE A 128 1.17 3.93 0.14
C PHE A 128 1.04 3.81 1.66
N ASN A 129 1.55 4.77 2.44
CA ASN A 129 1.43 4.76 3.90
C ASN A 129 -0.04 4.74 4.34
N ARG A 130 -0.94 5.43 3.62
CA ARG A 130 -2.39 5.36 3.85
C ARG A 130 -2.93 3.95 3.62
N ILE A 131 -2.60 3.29 2.50
CA ILE A 131 -3.00 1.92 2.18
C ILE A 131 -2.49 0.92 3.22
N TRP A 132 -1.25 1.09 3.71
CA TRP A 132 -0.68 0.25 4.77
C TRP A 132 -1.05 0.72 6.18
N ARG A 133 -1.83 1.81 6.31
CA ARG A 133 -2.28 2.41 7.58
C ARG A 133 -1.13 2.73 8.53
N VAL A 134 -0.02 3.21 7.97
CA VAL A 134 1.16 3.65 8.71
C VAL A 134 0.99 5.12 9.05
N LYS A 135 0.86 5.47 10.34
CA LYS A 135 0.71 6.86 10.80
C LYS A 135 2.07 7.58 10.95
N ALA A 136 3.14 6.85 11.20
CA ALA A 136 4.46 7.44 11.40
C ALA A 136 5.18 7.70 10.07
N ALA A 137 5.48 8.96 9.79
CA ALA A 137 6.32 9.33 8.64
C ALA A 137 7.77 8.92 8.88
N ARG A 138 8.47 8.50 7.82
CA ARG A 138 9.93 8.26 7.89
C ARG A 138 10.67 9.57 8.19
N PRO A 139 11.79 9.51 8.93
CA PRO A 139 12.73 10.63 9.01
C PRO A 139 13.16 11.08 7.60
N GLN A 140 13.34 12.39 7.40
CA GLN A 140 13.61 12.96 6.07
C GLN A 140 14.84 12.35 5.38
N PHE A 141 15.90 12.08 6.14
CA PHE A 141 17.12 11.46 5.62
C PHE A 141 16.91 10.02 5.16
N SER A 142 16.20 9.20 5.93
CA SER A 142 15.86 7.82 5.55
C SER A 142 14.94 7.79 4.32
N ARG A 143 14.03 8.75 4.20
CA ARG A 143 13.18 8.94 3.03
C ARG A 143 14.00 9.23 1.77
N PHE A 144 14.93 10.15 1.84
CA PHE A 144 15.84 10.46 0.74
C PHE A 144 16.65 9.23 0.29
N LEU A 145 17.22 8.48 1.22
CA LEU A 145 17.96 7.25 0.90
C LEU A 145 17.11 6.21 0.17
N VAL A 146 15.88 5.99 0.62
CA VAL A 146 14.97 5.03 -0.04
C VAL A 146 14.64 5.49 -1.46
N TYR A 147 14.33 6.76 -1.66
CA TYR A 147 14.03 7.29 -2.99
C TYR A 147 15.23 7.22 -3.93
N TRP A 148 16.41 7.57 -3.43
CA TRP A 148 17.64 7.44 -4.17
C TRP A 148 17.91 6.00 -4.58
N THR A 149 17.73 5.06 -3.66
CA THR A 149 17.91 3.62 -3.91
C THR A 149 16.90 3.10 -4.94
N VAL A 150 15.63 3.47 -4.84
CA VAL A 150 14.59 3.04 -5.80
C VAL A 150 14.87 3.59 -7.19
N LEU A 151 15.26 4.86 -7.30
CA LEU A 151 15.58 5.50 -8.58
C LEU A 151 16.83 4.91 -9.21
N THR A 152 17.92 4.79 -8.46
CA THR A 152 19.19 4.27 -8.99
C THR A 152 19.11 2.80 -9.31
N LEU A 153 18.55 1.97 -8.41
CA LEU A 153 18.37 0.55 -8.65
C LEU A 153 17.39 0.30 -9.80
N GLY A 154 16.30 1.05 -9.87
CA GLY A 154 15.34 1.00 -10.96
C GLY A 154 15.99 1.33 -12.32
N ALA A 155 16.79 2.39 -12.38
CA ALA A 155 17.52 2.75 -13.59
C ALA A 155 18.56 1.67 -14.00
N ILE A 156 19.31 1.12 -13.03
CA ILE A 156 20.28 0.04 -13.28
C ILE A 156 19.57 -1.22 -13.76
N LEU A 157 18.46 -1.61 -13.13
CA LEU A 157 17.68 -2.79 -13.55
C LEU A 157 17.08 -2.60 -14.93
N ALA A 158 16.58 -1.42 -15.27
CA ALA A 158 16.09 -1.10 -16.60
C ALA A 158 17.22 -1.20 -17.65
N ALA A 159 18.37 -0.59 -17.39
CA ALA A 159 19.53 -0.67 -18.26
C ALA A 159 20.06 -2.10 -18.44
N ALA A 160 20.13 -2.86 -17.34
CA ALA A 160 20.54 -4.27 -17.37
C ALA A 160 19.55 -5.14 -18.16
N SER A 161 18.24 -4.89 -17.99
CA SER A 161 17.18 -5.57 -18.75
C SER A 161 17.30 -5.33 -20.24
N LEU A 162 17.52 -4.08 -20.65
CA LEU A 162 17.74 -3.71 -22.05
C LEU A 162 19.01 -4.38 -22.62
N ALA A 163 20.13 -4.31 -21.88
CA ALA A 163 21.38 -4.93 -22.32
C ALA A 163 21.27 -6.46 -22.41
N MET A 164 20.60 -7.10 -21.47
CA MET A 164 20.35 -8.54 -21.48
C MET A 164 19.45 -8.94 -22.66
N SER A 165 18.37 -8.20 -22.90
CA SER A 165 17.48 -8.43 -24.05
C SER A 165 18.24 -8.35 -25.37
N ALA A 166 19.06 -7.32 -25.56
CA ALA A 166 19.87 -7.17 -26.76
C ALA A 166 20.85 -8.33 -26.99
N ARG A 167 21.47 -8.85 -25.92
CA ARG A 167 22.37 -10.03 -26.01
C ARG A 167 21.62 -11.33 -26.28
N ILE A 168 20.46 -11.52 -25.66
CA ILE A 168 19.62 -12.71 -25.87
C ILE A 168 19.17 -12.77 -27.33
N PHE A 169 18.76 -11.63 -27.93
CA PHE A 169 18.37 -11.57 -29.33
C PHE A 169 19.51 -11.85 -30.32
N ALA A 170 20.75 -11.66 -29.93
CA ALA A 170 21.94 -11.95 -30.74
C ALA A 170 22.38 -13.41 -30.68
N LEU A 171 21.71 -14.28 -29.92
CA LEU A 171 22.08 -15.70 -29.82
C LEU A 171 21.54 -16.48 -31.03
N ALA A 172 22.42 -17.21 -31.72
CA ALA A 172 22.11 -18.06 -32.85
C ALA A 172 21.06 -19.18 -32.56
N VAL A 173 20.79 -19.46 -31.29
CA VAL A 173 19.75 -20.43 -30.86
C VAL A 173 18.37 -20.04 -31.39
N PHE A 174 18.11 -18.75 -31.60
CA PHE A 174 16.82 -18.27 -32.10
C PHE A 174 16.64 -18.41 -33.62
N GLU A 175 17.66 -18.86 -34.39
CA GLU A 175 17.55 -19.13 -35.82
C GLU A 175 16.83 -20.46 -36.11
N THR A 176 16.59 -21.30 -35.08
CA THR A 176 15.84 -22.56 -35.23
C THR A 176 14.33 -22.35 -35.04
N SER A 177 13.48 -23.22 -35.63
CA SER A 177 12.02 -23.17 -35.48
C SER A 177 11.57 -23.24 -34.02
N ALA A 178 12.22 -24.05 -33.18
CA ALA A 178 11.99 -24.10 -31.74
C ALA A 178 12.47 -22.82 -31.04
N GLY A 179 13.58 -22.24 -31.50
CA GLY A 179 14.12 -20.98 -31.03
C GLY A 179 13.19 -19.81 -31.28
N HIS A 180 12.50 -19.74 -32.41
CA HIS A 180 11.50 -18.71 -32.69
C HIS A 180 10.30 -18.76 -31.72
N ILE A 181 9.84 -19.96 -31.35
CA ILE A 181 8.77 -20.13 -30.38
C ILE A 181 9.24 -19.61 -28.99
N LEU A 182 10.43 -20.01 -28.58
CA LEU A 182 11.03 -19.56 -27.32
C LEU A 182 11.25 -18.04 -27.30
N GLN A 183 11.75 -17.47 -28.38
CA GLN A 183 11.92 -16.03 -28.56
C GLN A 183 10.61 -15.28 -28.43
N ASN A 184 9.56 -15.73 -29.10
CA ASN A 184 8.23 -15.13 -29.03
C ASN A 184 7.64 -15.23 -27.61
N MET A 185 7.83 -16.34 -26.91
CA MET A 185 7.43 -16.49 -25.51
C MET A 185 8.22 -15.54 -24.59
N MET A 186 9.54 -15.45 -24.75
CA MET A 186 10.38 -14.54 -23.97
C MET A 186 10.01 -13.08 -24.23
N LEU A 187 9.82 -12.68 -25.48
CA LEU A 187 9.38 -11.33 -25.85
C LEU A 187 8.04 -10.94 -25.22
N ARG A 188 7.14 -11.91 -25.08
CA ARG A 188 5.81 -11.69 -24.52
C ARG A 188 5.81 -11.65 -22.99
N PHE A 189 6.52 -12.58 -22.35
CA PHE A 189 6.44 -12.77 -20.91
C PHE A 189 7.57 -12.07 -20.12
N ALA A 190 8.74 -11.81 -20.71
CA ALA A 190 9.82 -11.13 -20.03
C ALA A 190 9.45 -9.70 -19.55
N PRO A 191 8.80 -8.85 -20.35
CA PRO A 191 8.34 -7.55 -19.89
C PRO A 191 7.35 -7.65 -18.72
N MET A 192 6.38 -8.57 -18.82
CA MET A 192 5.38 -8.80 -17.75
C MET A 192 6.03 -9.30 -16.46
N SER A 193 7.05 -10.17 -16.57
CA SER A 193 7.80 -10.67 -15.41
C SER A 193 8.59 -9.56 -14.73
N LEU A 194 9.22 -8.70 -15.52
CA LEU A 194 9.98 -7.55 -15.02
C LEU A 194 9.04 -6.56 -14.32
N GLU A 195 7.89 -6.28 -14.91
CA GLU A 195 6.85 -5.41 -14.36
C GLU A 195 6.31 -5.95 -13.03
N LEU A 196 6.00 -7.25 -12.97
CA LEU A 196 5.59 -7.94 -11.75
C LEU A 196 6.65 -7.80 -10.64
N LEU A 197 7.92 -8.01 -10.97
CA LEU A 197 9.02 -7.87 -10.01
C LEU A 197 9.20 -6.42 -9.56
N ALA A 198 9.05 -5.46 -10.48
CA ALA A 198 9.11 -4.04 -10.16
C ALA A 198 7.99 -3.64 -9.19
N PHE A 199 6.73 -4.02 -9.46
CA PHE A 199 5.62 -3.75 -8.56
C PHE A 199 5.81 -4.45 -7.20
N ALA A 200 6.23 -5.71 -7.18
CA ALA A 200 6.50 -6.42 -5.95
C ALA A 200 7.61 -5.74 -5.12
N ALA A 201 8.67 -5.28 -5.78
CA ALA A 201 9.75 -4.52 -5.13
C ALA A 201 9.24 -3.20 -4.55
N ILE A 202 8.44 -2.44 -5.31
CA ILE A 202 7.81 -1.20 -4.85
C ILE A 202 6.94 -1.46 -3.62
N TYR A 203 6.08 -2.49 -3.64
CA TYR A 203 5.19 -2.83 -2.52
C TYR A 203 5.93 -3.31 -1.28
N ARG A 204 7.17 -3.77 -1.41
CA ARG A 204 8.01 -4.16 -0.29
C ARG A 204 8.84 -3.00 0.27
N VAL A 205 9.35 -2.11 -0.58
CA VAL A 205 10.35 -1.09 -0.21
C VAL A 205 9.70 0.24 0.17
N VAL A 206 8.67 0.66 -0.57
CA VAL A 206 8.06 1.99 -0.39
C VAL A 206 7.31 2.11 0.93
N PRO A 207 6.47 1.15 1.37
CA PRO A 207 5.75 1.28 2.63
C PRO A 207 6.70 1.28 3.83
N HIS A 208 6.42 2.09 4.84
CA HIS A 208 7.17 2.09 6.10
C HIS A 208 6.71 0.94 7.02
N ARG A 209 6.60 -0.27 6.45
CA ARG A 209 6.22 -1.51 7.14
C ARG A 209 6.91 -2.70 6.47
N THR A 210 7.25 -3.74 7.23
CA THR A 210 7.77 -4.99 6.69
C THR A 210 6.66 -5.75 5.95
N VAL A 211 6.80 -5.89 4.64
CA VAL A 211 5.86 -6.64 3.80
C VAL A 211 6.50 -7.97 3.38
N GLN A 212 5.79 -9.08 3.57
CA GLN A 212 6.26 -10.39 3.14
C GLN A 212 6.25 -10.50 1.61
N TRP A 213 7.28 -11.14 1.03
CA TRP A 213 7.39 -11.34 -0.42
C TRP A 213 6.14 -11.96 -1.06
N ARG A 214 5.48 -12.89 -0.36
CA ARG A 214 4.25 -13.54 -0.84
C ARG A 214 3.13 -12.54 -1.10
N HIS A 215 2.94 -11.59 -0.19
CA HIS A 215 1.91 -10.55 -0.31
C HIS A 215 2.30 -9.52 -1.38
N ALA A 216 3.58 -9.13 -1.42
CA ALA A 216 4.09 -8.22 -2.43
C ALA A 216 3.95 -8.80 -3.86
N LEU A 217 4.28 -10.08 -4.04
CA LEU A 217 4.12 -10.77 -5.33
C LEU A 217 2.66 -10.93 -5.74
N ALA A 218 1.77 -11.25 -4.80
CA ALA A 218 0.34 -11.35 -5.12
C ALA A 218 -0.25 -9.99 -5.53
N GLY A 219 0.12 -8.92 -4.81
CA GLY A 219 -0.24 -7.55 -5.21
C GLY A 219 0.37 -7.14 -6.54
N GLY A 220 1.65 -7.47 -6.77
CA GLY A 220 2.35 -7.24 -8.03
C GLY A 220 1.67 -7.94 -9.20
N LEU A 221 1.25 -9.19 -9.01
CA LEU A 221 0.52 -9.94 -10.03
C LEU A 221 -0.81 -9.26 -10.40
N LEU A 222 -1.58 -8.82 -9.40
CA LEU A 222 -2.83 -8.09 -9.66
C LEU A 222 -2.54 -6.78 -10.41
N ALA A 223 -1.51 -6.02 -9.98
CA ALA A 223 -1.14 -4.77 -10.62
C ALA A 223 -0.72 -4.99 -12.08
N THR A 224 0.13 -5.97 -12.36
CA THR A 224 0.55 -6.32 -13.72
C THR A 224 -0.65 -6.72 -14.58
N CYS A 225 -1.54 -7.60 -14.08
CA CYS A 225 -2.73 -8.00 -14.83
C CYS A 225 -3.66 -6.80 -15.10
N ALA A 226 -3.86 -5.93 -14.11
CA ALA A 226 -4.68 -4.74 -14.25
C ALA A 226 -4.05 -3.73 -15.23
N PHE A 227 -2.74 -3.54 -15.17
CA PHE A 227 -1.99 -2.65 -16.07
C PHE A 227 -2.04 -3.14 -17.52
N GLU A 228 -1.86 -4.45 -17.75
CA GLU A 228 -2.01 -5.06 -19.07
C GLU A 228 -3.44 -4.93 -19.60
N LEU A 229 -4.45 -5.08 -18.72
CA LEU A 229 -5.85 -4.87 -19.07
C LEU A 229 -6.10 -3.40 -19.48
N VAL A 230 -5.55 -2.44 -18.75
CA VAL A 230 -5.63 -1.01 -19.08
C VAL A 230 -4.98 -0.76 -20.44
N ARG A 231 -3.78 -1.30 -20.67
CA ARG A 231 -3.07 -1.17 -21.95
C ARG A 231 -3.86 -1.75 -23.12
N TRP A 232 -4.40 -2.96 -22.96
CA TRP A 232 -5.25 -3.60 -23.96
C TRP A 232 -6.55 -2.82 -24.20
N GLY A 233 -7.24 -2.45 -23.13
CA GLY A 233 -8.51 -1.71 -23.22
C GLY A 233 -8.35 -0.35 -23.87
N LEU A 234 -7.27 0.36 -23.56
CA LEU A 234 -6.96 1.64 -24.21
C LEU A 234 -6.61 1.46 -25.68
N GLY A 235 -5.89 0.39 -26.03
CA GLY A 235 -5.60 0.03 -27.44
C GLY A 235 -6.87 -0.22 -28.24
N VAL A 236 -7.83 -0.97 -27.69
CA VAL A 236 -9.15 -1.20 -28.30
C VAL A 236 -9.94 0.11 -28.41
N TYR A 237 -9.95 0.92 -27.34
CA TYR A 237 -10.62 2.22 -27.32
C TYR A 237 -10.09 3.13 -28.42
N LEU A 238 -8.78 3.29 -28.54
CA LEU A 238 -8.13 4.12 -29.56
C LEU A 238 -8.37 3.59 -30.99
N GLY A 239 -8.40 2.26 -31.17
CA GLY A 239 -8.68 1.63 -32.46
C GLY A 239 -10.13 1.85 -32.95
N THR A 240 -11.08 1.99 -32.04
CA THR A 240 -12.52 2.13 -32.36
C THR A 240 -12.94 3.59 -32.49
N PHE A 241 -12.25 4.52 -31.84
CA PHE A 241 -12.65 5.93 -31.71
C PHE A 241 -11.97 6.87 -32.73
N THR A 242 -11.87 6.45 -33.99
CA THR A 242 -11.41 7.31 -35.11
C THR A 242 -12.23 8.61 -35.27
N SER A 243 -13.48 8.62 -34.79
CA SER A 243 -14.34 9.81 -34.84
C SER A 243 -13.94 10.90 -33.86
N TYR A 244 -13.39 10.54 -32.69
CA TYR A 244 -12.99 11.51 -31.65
C TYR A 244 -11.74 12.31 -32.09
N SER A 245 -10.78 11.63 -32.72
CA SER A 245 -9.61 12.28 -33.28
C SER A 245 -9.92 13.21 -34.46
N ARG A 246 -11.00 12.92 -35.21
CA ARG A 246 -11.45 13.80 -36.31
C ARG A 246 -12.06 15.13 -35.81
N ILE A 247 -12.70 15.12 -34.62
CA ILE A 247 -13.35 16.32 -34.06
C ILE A 247 -12.33 17.18 -33.29
N TYR A 248 -11.49 16.56 -32.47
CA TYR A 248 -10.60 17.26 -31.54
C TYR A 248 -9.15 17.33 -32.01
N GLY A 249 -8.78 16.63 -33.11
CA GLY A 249 -7.41 16.62 -33.63
C GLY A 249 -6.39 16.23 -32.58
N THR A 250 -5.29 16.96 -32.51
CA THR A 250 -4.21 16.76 -31.53
C THR A 250 -4.62 17.03 -30.08
N LEU A 251 -5.69 17.83 -29.85
CA LEU A 251 -6.18 18.11 -28.48
C LEU A 251 -6.80 16.87 -27.82
N ALA A 252 -7.26 15.88 -28.60
CA ALA A 252 -7.77 14.61 -28.07
C ALA A 252 -6.73 13.82 -27.27
N PHE A 253 -5.45 14.07 -27.56
CA PHE A 253 -4.35 13.36 -26.91
C PHE A 253 -4.28 13.61 -25.38
N VAL A 254 -4.45 14.86 -24.93
CA VAL A 254 -4.27 15.21 -23.53
C VAL A 254 -5.24 14.46 -22.61
N PRO A 255 -6.57 14.43 -22.86
CA PRO A 255 -7.48 13.66 -22.04
C PRO A 255 -7.21 12.15 -22.05
N ILE A 256 -6.84 11.59 -23.19
CA ILE A 256 -6.55 10.16 -23.35
C ILE A 256 -5.29 9.79 -22.55
N PHE A 257 -4.26 10.62 -22.64
CA PHE A 257 -3.00 10.43 -21.90
C PHE A 257 -3.22 10.56 -20.38
N MET A 258 -4.00 11.55 -19.95
CA MET A 258 -4.39 11.70 -18.54
C MET A 258 -5.17 10.48 -18.04
N MET A 259 -6.13 9.98 -18.84
CA MET A 259 -6.89 8.78 -18.52
C MET A 259 -5.97 7.54 -18.42
N TRP A 260 -5.00 7.40 -19.31
CA TRP A 260 -4.02 6.30 -19.25
C TRP A 260 -3.20 6.34 -17.96
N ILE A 261 -2.65 7.51 -17.59
CA ILE A 261 -1.90 7.66 -16.34
C ILE A 261 -2.79 7.38 -15.14
N PHE A 262 -4.02 7.90 -15.13
CA PHE A 262 -4.98 7.66 -14.06
C PHE A 262 -5.27 6.17 -13.86
N LEU A 263 -5.62 5.46 -14.94
CA LEU A 263 -5.90 4.03 -14.88
C LEU A 263 -4.65 3.21 -14.49
N SER A 264 -3.46 3.65 -14.91
CA SER A 264 -2.19 3.05 -14.49
C SER A 264 -1.99 3.18 -12.98
N TRP A 265 -2.23 4.35 -12.40
CA TRP A 265 -2.18 4.53 -10.95
C TRP A 265 -3.26 3.74 -10.21
N VAL A 266 -4.47 3.64 -10.76
CA VAL A 266 -5.53 2.78 -10.21
C VAL A 266 -5.04 1.32 -10.16
N ALA A 267 -4.44 0.80 -11.23
CA ALA A 267 -3.89 -0.55 -11.26
C ALA A 267 -2.80 -0.77 -10.19
N VAL A 268 -1.86 0.17 -10.06
CA VAL A 268 -0.79 0.14 -9.05
C VAL A 268 -1.37 0.17 -7.63
N LEU A 269 -2.28 1.08 -7.33
CA LEU A 269 -2.86 1.22 -5.99
C LEU A 269 -3.79 0.05 -5.63
N MET A 270 -4.48 -0.54 -6.61
CA MET A 270 -5.26 -1.78 -6.40
C MET A 270 -4.36 -2.95 -6.01
N GLY A 271 -3.22 -3.11 -6.69
CA GLY A 271 -2.23 -4.11 -6.32
C GLY A 271 -1.65 -3.89 -4.91
N ALA A 272 -1.36 -2.64 -4.57
CA ALA A 272 -0.93 -2.24 -3.24
C ALA A 272 -1.98 -2.56 -2.16
N SER A 273 -3.26 -2.26 -2.45
CA SER A 273 -4.38 -2.56 -1.55
C SER A 273 -4.55 -4.07 -1.35
N LEU A 274 -4.40 -4.87 -2.41
CA LEU A 274 -4.41 -6.34 -2.29
C LEU A 274 -3.26 -6.83 -1.41
N ALA A 275 -2.01 -6.38 -1.65
CA ALA A 275 -0.84 -6.77 -0.87
C ALA A 275 -1.01 -6.42 0.62
N SER A 276 -1.47 -5.21 0.91
CA SER A 276 -1.77 -4.74 2.26
C SER A 276 -2.93 -5.54 2.90
N SER A 277 -4.00 -5.80 2.13
CA SER A 277 -5.15 -6.57 2.61
C SER A 277 -4.79 -8.02 2.93
N MET A 278 -3.93 -8.66 2.13
CA MET A 278 -3.44 -10.02 2.42
C MET A 278 -2.59 -10.08 3.68
N ALA A 279 -1.84 -9.03 3.98
CA ALA A 279 -1.05 -8.94 5.21
C ALA A 279 -1.94 -8.71 6.45
N ALA A 280 -2.98 -7.89 6.30
CA ALA A 280 -3.87 -7.50 7.39
C ALA A 280 -5.05 -8.46 7.60
N PHE A 281 -5.45 -9.22 6.56
CA PHE A 281 -6.62 -10.08 6.64
C PHE A 281 -6.34 -11.32 7.46
N ARG A 282 -6.95 -11.37 8.63
CA ARG A 282 -7.09 -12.60 9.41
C ARG A 282 -8.56 -12.97 9.46
N TYR A 283 -8.88 -14.17 8.98
CA TYR A 283 -10.24 -14.66 9.09
C TYR A 283 -10.59 -14.87 10.55
N GLN A 284 -11.45 -14.00 11.07
CA GLN A 284 -11.96 -14.10 12.42
C GLN A 284 -13.36 -14.68 12.36
N PRO A 285 -13.59 -15.89 12.91
CA PRO A 285 -14.93 -16.46 13.04
C PRO A 285 -15.86 -15.47 13.76
N VAL A 286 -17.14 -15.48 13.42
CA VAL A 286 -18.12 -14.58 14.05
C VAL A 286 -18.12 -14.73 15.57
N ALA A 287 -17.90 -15.94 16.07
CA ALA A 287 -17.81 -16.25 17.50
C ALA A 287 -16.60 -15.62 18.22
N MET A 288 -15.55 -15.22 17.47
CA MET A 288 -14.34 -14.59 18.02
C MET A 288 -14.31 -13.08 17.80
N ARG A 289 -15.36 -12.52 17.20
CA ARG A 289 -15.44 -11.08 17.01
C ARG A 289 -15.81 -10.39 18.31
N LEU A 290 -15.06 -9.36 18.63
CA LEU A 290 -15.39 -8.48 19.75
C LEU A 290 -16.71 -7.76 19.43
N PRO A 291 -17.73 -7.79 20.31
CA PRO A 291 -18.94 -7.02 20.11
C PRO A 291 -18.62 -5.52 20.10
N GLU A 292 -19.42 -4.74 19.38
CA GLU A 292 -19.26 -3.27 19.35
C GLU A 292 -19.40 -2.68 20.76
N GLY A 293 -18.49 -1.77 21.11
CA GLY A 293 -18.44 -1.14 22.44
C GLY A 293 -17.66 -1.92 23.50
N TYR A 294 -17.08 -3.09 23.13
CA TYR A 294 -16.23 -3.87 24.03
C TYR A 294 -14.73 -3.68 23.79
N GLU A 295 -14.35 -2.56 23.18
CA GLU A 295 -12.94 -2.22 22.87
C GLU A 295 -12.07 -2.18 24.13
N MET A 296 -12.65 -1.72 25.26
CA MET A 296 -11.99 -1.72 26.56
C MET A 296 -11.57 -3.11 27.02
N TYR A 297 -12.41 -4.13 26.79
CA TYR A 297 -12.05 -5.52 27.08
C TYR A 297 -10.81 -5.97 26.27
N GLY A 298 -10.79 -5.66 24.98
CA GLY A 298 -9.64 -5.96 24.12
C GLY A 298 -8.36 -5.25 24.56
N LEU A 299 -8.47 -3.98 24.98
CA LEU A 299 -7.36 -3.18 25.48
C LEU A 299 -6.80 -3.77 26.80
N LEU A 300 -7.65 -4.11 27.76
CA LEU A 300 -7.22 -4.69 29.02
C LEU A 300 -6.49 -6.02 28.83
N ARG A 301 -6.98 -6.86 27.94
CA ARG A 301 -6.29 -8.12 27.59
C ARG A 301 -4.92 -7.85 26.94
N LEU A 302 -4.85 -6.89 26.03
CA LEU A 302 -3.60 -6.50 25.38
C LEU A 302 -2.56 -6.01 26.41
N LEU A 303 -2.96 -5.19 27.36
CA LEU A 303 -2.09 -4.75 28.45
C LEU A 303 -1.62 -5.92 29.32
N GLY A 304 -2.48 -6.91 29.57
CA GLY A 304 -2.10 -8.15 30.24
C GLY A 304 -0.99 -8.90 29.47
N ARG A 305 -1.10 -8.99 28.13
CA ARG A 305 -0.04 -9.61 27.30
C ARG A 305 1.27 -8.84 27.33
N PHE A 306 1.18 -7.52 27.35
CA PHE A 306 2.39 -6.69 27.51
C PHE A 306 3.04 -6.90 28.87
N ASN A 307 2.25 -7.06 29.94
CA ASN A 307 2.79 -7.36 31.26
C ASN A 307 3.48 -8.74 31.30
N GLU A 308 2.83 -9.77 30.75
CA GLU A 308 3.45 -11.11 30.61
C GLU A 308 4.76 -11.05 29.81
N ALA A 309 4.80 -10.29 28.71
CA ALA A 309 5.99 -10.12 27.90
C ALA A 309 7.11 -9.38 28.65
N ARG A 310 6.76 -8.34 29.43
CA ARG A 310 7.69 -7.58 30.27
C ARG A 310 8.36 -8.46 31.32
N GLU A 311 7.61 -9.34 31.98
CA GLU A 311 8.15 -10.31 32.95
C GLU A 311 9.22 -11.21 32.35
N HIS A 312 9.15 -11.46 31.03
CA HIS A 312 10.13 -12.24 30.27
C HIS A 312 11.19 -11.36 29.57
N GLY A 313 11.21 -10.06 29.82
CA GLY A 313 12.20 -9.12 29.28
C GLY A 313 12.13 -8.95 27.75
N ARG A 314 10.94 -9.14 27.12
CA ARG A 314 10.76 -9.06 25.67
C ARG A 314 9.62 -8.11 25.29
N GLY A 315 9.73 -7.56 24.08
CA GLY A 315 8.63 -6.87 23.43
C GLY A 315 7.73 -7.80 22.61
N LEU A 316 6.67 -7.27 22.05
CA LEU A 316 5.72 -7.99 21.21
C LEU A 316 5.70 -7.38 19.80
N HIS A 317 5.91 -8.20 18.77
CA HIS A 317 5.56 -7.80 17.41
C HIS A 317 4.05 -7.85 17.22
N ILE A 318 3.55 -7.05 16.28
CA ILE A 318 2.10 -7.03 15.98
C ILE A 318 1.59 -8.43 15.57
N ASP A 319 2.41 -9.22 14.91
CA ASP A 319 2.06 -10.58 14.53
C ASP A 319 1.91 -11.53 15.73
N ASP A 320 2.73 -11.31 16.77
CA ASP A 320 2.63 -12.05 18.04
C ASP A 320 1.34 -11.66 18.77
N ILE A 321 1.06 -10.36 18.87
CA ILE A 321 -0.18 -9.84 19.47
C ILE A 321 -1.41 -10.47 18.80
N LEU A 322 -1.47 -10.44 17.48
CA LEU A 322 -2.60 -10.99 16.72
C LEU A 322 -2.70 -12.52 16.79
N THR A 323 -1.63 -13.20 17.17
CA THR A 323 -1.61 -14.66 17.36
C THR A 323 -2.08 -15.03 18.77
N MET A 324 -1.63 -14.27 19.78
CA MET A 324 -1.98 -14.46 21.18
C MET A 324 -3.41 -13.98 21.50
N GLU A 325 -3.85 -12.92 20.80
CA GLU A 325 -5.18 -12.32 20.99
C GLU A 325 -6.04 -12.43 19.71
N PRO A 326 -6.68 -13.59 19.48
CA PRO A 326 -7.48 -13.83 18.27
C PRO A 326 -8.73 -12.96 18.18
N ILE A 327 -9.10 -12.27 19.27
CA ILE A 327 -10.21 -11.31 19.31
C ILE A 327 -9.85 -9.98 18.66
N MET A 328 -8.55 -9.65 18.53
CA MET A 328 -8.10 -8.40 17.94
C MET A 328 -7.94 -8.54 16.42
N THR A 329 -8.46 -7.56 15.69
CA THR A 329 -8.15 -7.37 14.27
C THR A 329 -6.86 -6.55 14.13
N ASP A 330 -6.17 -6.64 12.97
CA ASP A 330 -4.98 -5.82 12.72
C ASP A 330 -5.28 -4.31 12.87
N ALA A 331 -6.45 -3.87 12.41
CA ALA A 331 -6.87 -2.48 12.54
C ALA A 331 -7.04 -2.06 14.01
N LEU A 332 -7.77 -2.86 14.80
CA LEU A 332 -8.00 -2.58 16.21
C LEU A 332 -6.68 -2.60 17.00
N ALA A 333 -5.81 -3.58 16.73
CA ALA A 333 -4.52 -3.67 17.41
C ALA A 333 -3.63 -2.45 17.11
N GLN A 334 -3.56 -2.01 15.85
CA GLN A 334 -2.79 -0.83 15.48
C GLN A 334 -3.35 0.45 16.09
N GLU A 335 -4.67 0.62 16.07
CA GLU A 335 -5.35 1.78 16.66
C GLU A 335 -5.10 1.84 18.17
N THR A 336 -5.31 0.72 18.88
CA THR A 336 -5.07 0.63 20.31
C THR A 336 -3.59 0.89 20.67
N LEU A 337 -2.66 0.31 19.93
CA LEU A 337 -1.22 0.53 20.14
C LEU A 337 -0.82 2.00 19.94
N GLU A 338 -1.41 2.67 18.95
CA GLU A 338 -1.13 4.07 18.68
C GLU A 338 -1.69 4.97 19.79
N GLN A 339 -2.92 4.70 20.26
CA GLN A 339 -3.51 5.41 21.42
C GLN A 339 -2.66 5.23 22.69
N LEU A 340 -2.23 4.00 22.98
CA LEU A 340 -1.34 3.71 24.11
C LEU A 340 0.04 4.38 23.96
N ARG A 341 0.54 4.56 22.74
CA ARG A 341 1.79 5.28 22.45
C ARG A 341 1.64 6.78 22.73
N GLU A 342 0.52 7.38 22.37
CA GLU A 342 0.23 8.80 22.60
C GLU A 342 0.27 9.15 24.09
N ILE A 343 -0.17 8.25 24.96
CA ILE A 343 -0.10 8.40 26.43
C ILE A 343 1.15 7.76 27.05
N HIS A 344 2.16 7.43 26.23
CA HIS A 344 3.44 6.89 26.68
C HIS A 344 3.37 5.58 27.48
N VAL A 345 2.31 4.79 27.33
CA VAL A 345 2.17 3.47 27.97
C VAL A 345 2.99 2.42 27.23
N VAL A 346 3.04 2.53 25.88
CA VAL A 346 3.90 1.69 25.07
C VAL A 346 4.77 2.52 24.14
N HIS A 347 5.92 1.97 23.73
CA HIS A 347 6.73 2.56 22.65
C HIS A 347 7.16 1.48 21.66
N ARG A 348 7.46 1.91 20.45
CA ARG A 348 7.96 1.04 19.41
C ARG A 348 9.47 1.11 19.34
N ALA A 349 10.15 -0.03 19.52
CA ALA A 349 11.58 -0.15 19.39
C ALA A 349 12.04 -0.13 17.91
N GLU A 350 13.34 0.06 17.66
CA GLU A 350 13.91 0.12 16.30
C GLU A 350 13.72 -1.18 15.51
N ASP A 351 13.70 -2.32 16.19
CA ASP A 351 13.44 -3.64 15.61
C ASP A 351 11.97 -3.89 15.27
N GLY A 352 11.08 -2.93 15.58
CA GLY A 352 9.66 -2.98 15.31
C GLY A 352 8.81 -3.64 16.40
N GLN A 353 9.42 -4.08 17.51
CA GLN A 353 8.71 -4.57 18.69
C GLN A 353 8.05 -3.42 19.46
N TRP A 354 6.92 -3.73 20.09
CA TRP A 354 6.26 -2.84 21.03
C TRP A 354 6.64 -3.25 22.46
N LEU A 355 7.03 -2.29 23.26
CA LEU A 355 7.49 -2.45 24.64
C LEU A 355 6.62 -1.64 25.57
N LEU A 356 6.32 -2.19 26.74
CA LEU A 356 5.66 -1.45 27.82
C LEU A 356 6.65 -0.44 28.42
N SER A 357 6.32 0.85 28.35
CA SER A 357 7.18 1.96 28.82
C SER A 357 6.85 2.41 30.23
N ARG A 358 5.60 2.20 30.65
CA ARG A 358 5.08 2.65 31.93
C ARG A 358 4.65 1.48 32.79
N ASP A 359 4.82 1.58 34.10
CA ASP A 359 4.30 0.58 35.02
C ASP A 359 2.77 0.62 35.05
N LEU A 360 2.14 -0.57 34.97
CA LEU A 360 0.68 -0.67 35.00
C LEU A 360 0.10 -0.29 36.38
N ASP A 361 0.88 -0.40 37.47
CA ASP A 361 0.46 0.04 38.80
C ASP A 361 0.29 1.54 38.89
N ALA A 362 0.96 2.31 38.01
CA ALA A 362 0.85 3.75 37.93
C ALA A 362 -0.18 4.24 36.87
N LEU A 363 -0.95 3.33 36.28
CA LEU A 363 -1.92 3.61 35.23
C LEU A 363 -3.33 3.34 35.71
N SER A 364 -4.19 4.37 35.71
CA SER A 364 -5.58 4.23 36.14
C SER A 364 -6.49 3.84 34.95
N LEU A 365 -7.60 3.13 35.26
CA LEU A 365 -8.65 2.85 34.28
C LEU A 365 -9.29 4.12 33.71
N GLY A 366 -9.38 5.20 34.53
CA GLY A 366 -9.89 6.49 34.08
C GLY A 366 -9.01 7.14 33.04
N GLU A 367 -7.69 7.10 33.21
CA GLU A 367 -6.73 7.61 32.23
C GLU A 367 -6.84 6.86 30.87
N LEU A 368 -6.97 5.53 30.92
CA LEU A 368 -7.19 4.72 29.72
C LEU A 368 -8.53 5.03 29.03
N TYR A 369 -9.57 5.20 29.83
CA TYR A 369 -10.92 5.50 29.34
C TYR A 369 -10.96 6.82 28.56
N GLU A 370 -10.38 7.88 29.14
CA GLU A 370 -10.33 9.20 28.52
C GLU A 370 -9.41 9.23 27.30
N ALA A 371 -8.19 8.73 27.45
CA ALA A 371 -7.19 8.80 26.40
C ALA A 371 -7.53 7.94 25.17
N CYS A 372 -8.08 6.76 25.37
CA CYS A 372 -8.47 5.86 24.29
C CYS A 372 -9.92 6.06 23.85
N GLN A 373 -10.64 7.07 24.36
CA GLN A 373 -12.04 7.37 24.02
C GLN A 373 -12.94 6.11 24.07
N LEU A 374 -12.75 5.31 25.10
CA LEU A 374 -13.40 4.00 25.22
C LEU A 374 -14.88 4.14 25.56
N ARG A 375 -15.64 3.13 25.20
CA ARG A 375 -17.04 2.99 25.63
C ARG A 375 -17.15 1.92 26.69
N ILE A 376 -18.05 2.13 27.65
CA ILE A 376 -18.44 1.12 28.61
C ILE A 376 -19.75 0.51 28.11
N PRO A 377 -19.76 -0.77 27.67
CA PRO A 377 -20.97 -1.40 27.13
C PRO A 377 -21.97 -1.68 28.25
N ILE A 378 -23.19 -1.21 28.08
CA ILE A 378 -24.28 -1.42 29.05
C ILE A 378 -24.99 -2.76 28.78
N ALA A 379 -25.11 -3.12 27.49
CA ALA A 379 -25.75 -4.35 27.09
C ALA A 379 -24.85 -5.56 27.38
N GLU A 380 -25.45 -6.67 27.76
CA GLU A 380 -24.74 -7.93 27.87
C GLU A 380 -24.54 -8.54 26.47
N ALA A 381 -23.32 -8.96 26.20
CA ALA A 381 -22.99 -9.69 24.98
C ALA A 381 -22.10 -10.88 25.33
N ARG A 382 -22.12 -11.89 24.47
CA ARG A 382 -21.20 -13.01 24.61
C ARG A 382 -19.79 -12.55 24.20
N ILE A 383 -18.91 -12.49 25.20
CA ILE A 383 -17.53 -12.04 25.03
C ILE A 383 -16.66 -13.26 24.70
N PRO A 384 -15.92 -13.25 23.59
CA PRO A 384 -15.00 -14.34 23.27
C PRO A 384 -13.78 -14.33 24.21
N CYS A 385 -13.19 -15.51 24.44
CA CYS A 385 -12.01 -15.69 25.31
C CYS A 385 -12.22 -15.18 26.76
N SER A 386 -13.44 -15.22 27.29
CA SER A 386 -13.76 -14.82 28.67
C SER A 386 -13.29 -15.83 29.73
N ASP A 387 -13.04 -17.09 29.33
CA ASP A 387 -12.76 -18.20 30.25
C ASP A 387 -11.28 -18.33 30.64
N ASP A 388 -10.37 -17.67 29.93
CA ASP A 388 -8.95 -17.64 30.26
C ASP A 388 -8.64 -16.65 31.41
N PRO A 389 -7.45 -16.72 32.05
CA PRO A 389 -7.13 -15.85 33.21
C PRO A 389 -7.24 -14.36 32.90
N LEU A 390 -6.71 -13.92 31.74
CA LEU A 390 -6.77 -12.52 31.31
C LEU A 390 -8.21 -12.10 30.99
N GLY A 391 -9.00 -12.99 30.38
CA GLY A 391 -10.41 -12.74 30.08
C GLY A 391 -11.23 -12.55 31.34
N ARG A 392 -11.07 -13.44 32.32
CA ARG A 392 -11.78 -13.31 33.60
C ARG A 392 -11.46 -12.01 34.31
N SER A 393 -10.17 -11.63 34.39
CA SER A 393 -9.76 -10.37 35.01
C SER A 393 -10.30 -9.13 34.26
N ALA A 394 -10.26 -9.15 32.93
CA ALA A 394 -10.78 -8.07 32.10
C ALA A 394 -12.33 -7.96 32.19
N VAL A 395 -13.04 -9.08 32.25
CA VAL A 395 -14.50 -9.08 32.45
C VAL A 395 -14.85 -8.56 33.82
N ALA A 396 -14.14 -8.99 34.89
CA ALA A 396 -14.38 -8.50 36.25
C ALA A 396 -14.21 -6.98 36.35
N ALA A 397 -13.11 -6.43 35.82
CA ALA A 397 -12.88 -5.00 35.78
C ALA A 397 -13.96 -4.25 34.97
N LEU A 398 -14.41 -4.82 33.87
CA LEU A 398 -15.47 -4.23 33.06
C LEU A 398 -16.83 -4.27 33.78
N ASP A 399 -17.13 -5.33 34.52
CA ASP A 399 -18.37 -5.50 35.27
C ASP A 399 -18.44 -4.54 36.48
N GLU A 400 -17.31 -4.27 37.13
CA GLU A 400 -17.22 -3.25 38.19
C GLU A 400 -17.61 -1.86 37.69
N LEU A 401 -17.31 -1.54 36.44
CA LEU A 401 -17.66 -0.27 35.82
C LEU A 401 -19.09 -0.24 35.27
N ARG A 402 -19.49 -1.30 34.54
CA ARG A 402 -20.74 -1.32 33.79
C ARG A 402 -21.98 -1.53 34.69
N LEU A 403 -21.87 -2.31 35.78
CA LEU A 403 -23.03 -2.61 36.63
C LEU A 403 -23.56 -1.36 37.30
N PRO A 404 -22.74 -0.52 38.00
CA PRO A 404 -23.21 0.74 38.54
C PRO A 404 -23.74 1.71 37.48
N LEU A 405 -23.03 1.82 36.35
CA LEU A 405 -23.43 2.68 35.21
C LEU A 405 -24.79 2.30 34.69
N ARG A 406 -25.06 0.98 34.52
CA ARG A 406 -26.34 0.46 34.06
C ARG A 406 -27.50 0.84 34.98
N GLU A 407 -27.29 0.79 36.30
CA GLU A 407 -28.30 1.22 37.29
C GLU A 407 -28.55 2.71 37.19
N MET A 408 -27.51 3.52 37.11
CA MET A 408 -27.63 4.97 36.99
C MET A 408 -28.38 5.41 35.72
N LEU A 409 -28.14 4.71 34.62
CA LEU A 409 -28.77 5.02 33.32
C LEU A 409 -30.21 4.52 33.17
N LYS A 410 -30.77 3.77 34.13
CA LYS A 410 -32.22 3.46 34.20
C LYS A 410 -33.06 4.70 34.53
N ARG A 411 -32.44 5.78 35.03
CA ARG A 411 -33.11 7.03 35.34
C ARG A 411 -33.81 7.63 34.11
N ARG A 412 -35.04 8.02 34.24
CA ARG A 412 -35.81 8.60 33.15
C ARG A 412 -35.31 10.03 32.85
N VAL A 413 -35.20 10.37 31.57
CA VAL A 413 -34.77 11.72 31.14
C VAL A 413 -35.69 12.80 31.70
N SER A 414 -37.00 12.52 31.83
CA SER A 414 -37.98 13.45 32.42
C SER A 414 -37.67 13.82 33.88
N THR A 415 -37.01 12.97 34.67
CA THR A 415 -36.67 13.27 36.06
C THR A 415 -35.49 14.22 36.18
N ILE A 416 -34.65 14.36 35.15
CA ILE A 416 -33.53 15.30 35.16
C ILE A 416 -33.99 16.75 35.12
N HIS A 417 -35.10 17.01 34.41
CA HIS A 417 -35.67 18.36 34.31
C HIS A 417 -36.69 18.67 35.44
N ALA A 418 -37.13 17.68 36.21
CA ALA A 418 -38.09 17.91 37.29
C ALA A 418 -37.43 18.43 38.59
N GLU A 419 -36.12 18.27 38.78
CA GLU A 419 -35.38 18.73 39.95
C GLU A 419 -35.07 20.24 39.93
N GLU A 420 -35.21 20.94 38.80
CA GLU A 420 -34.99 22.39 38.69
C GLU A 420 -36.24 23.22 39.07
N THR A 421 -37.39 22.56 39.29
CA THR A 421 -38.68 23.24 39.59
C THR A 421 -39.15 23.07 41.03
N SER A 422 -38.29 22.60 41.92
CA SER A 422 -38.51 22.54 43.37
C SER A 422 -37.50 23.44 44.06
#